data_4a872446592d6d2dae7a3beb4a2b3b12
#
_entry.id   4a872446592d6d2dae7a3beb4a2b3b12
#
_cell.length_a   1.000
_cell.length_b   1.000
_cell.length_c   1.000
_cell.angle_alpha   90.00
_cell.angle_beta   90.00
_cell.angle_gamma   90.00
#
_symmetry.space_group_name_H-M   'P 1'
#
loop_
_entity.id
_entity.type
_entity.pdbx_description
1 polymer ?
#
loop_
_entity_poly.entity_id
_entity_poly.type
_entity_poly.pdbx_seq_one_letter_code
_entity_poly.pdbx_strand_id
1 'polypeptide(L)'
;MADELFVDQDEVEGTASGVWSRMLAGNRRFAEGKPEHPNRGAEAREALVDTHAPEAAILSCSDARVSPDIIFDSGLGDLFTVRTAGQIIDEAVIASLEYAVTVLGVRLLVVLGHQNCGAIKQVSKAYEALLHELTADAEDSLMAADSISDIDERICDSDSIMMRTVGFSIWQAHESELESSEDFERVHIARTIELLVEQSEAIQQALAADKLMIVGARYQLDSGKVEVLSF
;
A
#
# COMPACT_ATOMS: atom_id res chain seq x y z
N MET A 1 10.00 43.50 -10.32
CA MET A 1 9.53 42.64 -11.42
C MET A 1 9.70 41.24 -10.88
N ALA A 2 8.62 40.61 -10.49
CA ALA A 2 8.62 39.22 -10.05
C ALA A 2 8.65 38.36 -11.32
N ASP A 3 9.74 37.62 -11.53
CA ASP A 3 9.74 36.52 -12.48
C ASP A 3 8.74 35.49 -11.97
N GLU A 4 7.56 35.46 -12.54
CA GLU A 4 6.67 34.31 -12.45
C GLU A 4 7.39 33.16 -13.15
N LEU A 5 7.92 32.23 -12.36
CA LEU A 5 8.35 30.93 -12.84
C LEU A 5 7.17 30.23 -13.51
N PHE A 6 7.03 30.42 -14.80
CA PHE A 6 6.19 29.56 -15.63
C PHE A 6 6.81 28.16 -15.61
N VAL A 7 6.33 27.30 -14.70
CA VAL A 7 6.61 25.87 -14.77
C VAL A 7 5.78 25.34 -15.94
N ASP A 8 6.46 24.73 -16.91
CA ASP A 8 5.80 24.14 -18.08
C ASP A 8 4.82 23.07 -17.60
N GLN A 9 3.56 23.15 -18.03
CA GLN A 9 2.54 22.18 -17.61
C GLN A 9 2.92 20.75 -18.02
N ASP A 10 3.58 20.57 -19.15
CA ASP A 10 4.07 19.28 -19.64
C ASP A 10 5.21 18.71 -18.73
N GLU A 11 6.05 19.58 -18.14
CA GLU A 11 7.03 19.15 -17.14
C GLU A 11 6.38 18.67 -15.84
N VAL A 12 5.28 19.30 -15.41
CA VAL A 12 4.55 18.89 -14.21
C VAL A 12 3.80 17.59 -14.44
N GLU A 13 3.22 17.37 -15.62
CA GLU A 13 2.46 16.17 -15.94
C GLU A 13 3.30 14.89 -15.87
N GLY A 14 4.57 14.93 -16.25
CA GLY A 14 5.50 13.79 -16.19
C GLY A 14 6.12 13.56 -14.81
N THR A 15 5.85 14.39 -13.80
CA THR A 15 6.39 14.19 -12.44
C THR A 15 5.56 13.19 -11.64
N ALA A 16 6.16 12.58 -10.60
CA ALA A 16 5.44 11.71 -9.68
C ALA A 16 4.23 12.41 -9.05
N SER A 17 4.37 13.69 -8.68
CA SER A 17 3.26 14.50 -8.13
C SER A 17 2.15 14.76 -9.16
N GLY A 18 2.51 14.97 -10.44
CA GLY A 18 1.55 15.10 -11.53
C GLY A 18 0.76 13.80 -11.75
N VAL A 19 1.46 12.66 -11.80
CA VAL A 19 0.82 11.33 -11.88
C VAL A 19 -0.15 11.12 -10.71
N TRP A 20 0.28 11.39 -9.48
CA TRP A 20 -0.56 11.25 -8.30
C TRP A 20 -1.80 12.16 -8.36
N SER A 21 -1.64 13.39 -8.82
CA SER A 21 -2.76 14.33 -8.98
C SER A 21 -3.79 13.84 -10.00
N ARG A 22 -3.36 13.23 -11.12
CA ARG A 22 -4.25 12.61 -12.12
C ARG A 22 -4.98 11.40 -11.54
N MET A 23 -4.28 10.54 -10.80
CA MET A 23 -4.90 9.39 -10.12
C MET A 23 -5.97 9.83 -9.13
N LEU A 24 -5.72 10.85 -8.32
CA LEU A 24 -6.71 11.41 -7.40
C LEU A 24 -7.89 12.06 -8.14
N ALA A 25 -7.67 12.66 -9.32
CA ALA A 25 -8.74 13.16 -10.15
C ALA A 25 -9.62 12.02 -10.70
N GLY A 26 -9.00 10.91 -11.12
CA GLY A 26 -9.71 9.69 -11.50
C GLY A 26 -10.51 9.09 -10.34
N ASN A 27 -9.93 9.04 -9.14
CA ASN A 27 -10.65 8.58 -7.96
C ASN A 27 -11.87 9.48 -7.62
N ARG A 28 -11.76 10.79 -7.78
CA ARG A 28 -12.91 11.68 -7.61
C ARG A 28 -14.03 11.35 -8.59
N ARG A 29 -13.73 11.12 -9.88
CA ARG A 29 -14.71 10.72 -10.88
C ARG A 29 -15.39 9.40 -10.49
N PHE A 30 -14.59 8.41 -10.06
CA PHE A 30 -15.10 7.13 -9.58
C PHE A 30 -16.04 7.31 -8.37
N ALA A 31 -15.61 8.03 -7.33
CA ALA A 31 -16.40 8.27 -6.13
C ALA A 31 -17.70 9.04 -6.38
N GLU A 32 -17.70 9.93 -7.39
CA GLU A 32 -18.90 10.68 -7.82
C GLU A 32 -19.82 9.88 -8.77
N GLY A 33 -19.44 8.65 -9.14
CA GLY A 33 -20.22 7.85 -10.10
C GLY A 33 -20.17 8.38 -11.54
N LYS A 34 -19.09 9.08 -11.91
CA LYS A 34 -18.88 9.68 -13.24
C LYS A 34 -17.54 9.26 -13.87
N PRO A 35 -17.19 7.94 -13.86
CA PRO A 35 -15.93 7.50 -14.45
C PRO A 35 -15.94 7.69 -15.97
N GLU A 36 -14.78 8.00 -16.54
CA GLU A 36 -14.58 8.18 -17.98
C GLU A 36 -14.19 6.88 -18.68
N HIS A 37 -13.70 5.90 -17.93
CA HIS A 37 -13.28 4.58 -18.45
C HIS A 37 -12.26 4.67 -19.59
N PRO A 38 -11.12 5.38 -19.43
CA PRO A 38 -10.15 5.54 -20.49
C PRO A 38 -9.49 4.21 -20.87
N ASN A 39 -8.92 4.14 -22.08
CA ASN A 39 -8.02 3.08 -22.54
C ASN A 39 -8.55 1.64 -22.35
N ARG A 40 -9.84 1.39 -22.57
CA ARG A 40 -10.46 0.06 -22.37
C ARG A 40 -10.93 -0.60 -23.70
N GLY A 41 -10.76 0.08 -24.83
CA GLY A 41 -11.18 -0.38 -26.15
C GLY A 41 -10.18 -1.30 -26.83
N ALA A 42 -10.58 -1.80 -28.01
CA ALA A 42 -9.73 -2.64 -28.86
C ALA A 42 -8.46 -1.91 -29.32
N GLU A 43 -8.60 -0.62 -29.67
CA GLU A 43 -7.49 0.23 -30.11
C GLU A 43 -6.41 0.37 -29.05
N ALA A 44 -6.79 0.61 -27.79
CA ALA A 44 -5.84 0.68 -26.68
C ALA A 44 -5.10 -0.66 -26.48
N ARG A 45 -5.82 -1.77 -26.57
CA ARG A 45 -5.21 -3.10 -26.47
C ARG A 45 -4.22 -3.38 -27.60
N GLU A 46 -4.56 -3.00 -28.84
CA GLU A 46 -3.70 -3.17 -30.00
C GLU A 46 -2.43 -2.32 -29.91
N ALA A 47 -2.55 -1.07 -29.42
CA ALA A 47 -1.41 -0.18 -29.23
C ALA A 47 -0.43 -0.67 -28.15
N LEU A 48 -0.87 -1.50 -27.21
CA LEU A 48 -0.07 -2.01 -26.09
C LEU A 48 0.56 -3.40 -26.35
N VAL A 49 0.42 -3.97 -27.55
CA VAL A 49 0.94 -5.33 -27.86
C VAL A 49 2.45 -5.41 -27.69
N ASP A 50 3.18 -4.43 -28.22
CA ASP A 50 4.64 -4.47 -28.27
C ASP A 50 5.30 -3.67 -27.12
N THR A 51 4.63 -2.66 -26.61
CA THR A 51 5.21 -1.77 -25.58
C THR A 51 4.13 -1.27 -24.61
N HIS A 52 4.53 -1.05 -23.35
CA HIS A 52 3.71 -0.35 -22.36
C HIS A 52 4.62 0.45 -21.44
N ALA A 53 4.10 1.57 -20.93
CA ALA A 53 4.80 2.46 -20.04
C ALA A 53 3.85 2.93 -18.93
N PRO A 54 3.63 2.10 -17.90
CA PRO A 54 2.76 2.47 -16.79
C PRO A 54 3.28 3.70 -16.06
N GLU A 55 2.38 4.61 -15.71
CA GLU A 55 2.76 5.84 -15.02
C GLU A 55 3.08 5.62 -13.54
N ALA A 56 2.45 4.60 -12.92
CA ALA A 56 2.62 4.26 -11.52
C ALA A 56 2.62 2.75 -11.28
N ALA A 57 3.29 2.34 -10.19
CA ALA A 57 3.13 1.02 -9.60
C ALA A 57 2.24 1.09 -8.36
N ILE A 58 1.39 0.09 -8.16
CA ILE A 58 0.50 0.01 -6.99
C ILE A 58 0.65 -1.36 -6.34
N LEU A 59 0.97 -1.38 -5.06
CA LEU A 59 0.79 -2.53 -4.18
C LEU A 59 -0.54 -2.39 -3.45
N SER A 60 -1.47 -3.33 -3.65
CA SER A 60 -2.79 -3.27 -3.00
C SER A 60 -3.28 -4.63 -2.50
N CYS A 61 -4.36 -4.60 -1.75
CA CYS A 61 -5.02 -5.82 -1.31
C CYS A 61 -5.69 -6.56 -2.48
N SER A 62 -5.67 -7.91 -2.42
CA SER A 62 -6.41 -8.80 -3.34
C SER A 62 -7.92 -8.81 -3.09
N ASP A 63 -8.45 -8.03 -2.15
CA ASP A 63 -9.88 -7.92 -1.89
C ASP A 63 -10.65 -7.57 -3.18
N ALA A 64 -11.71 -8.33 -3.47
CA ALA A 64 -12.47 -8.19 -4.72
C ALA A 64 -13.14 -6.81 -4.89
N ARG A 65 -13.30 -6.04 -3.82
CA ARG A 65 -13.86 -4.69 -3.81
C ARG A 65 -12.81 -3.61 -4.08
N VAL A 66 -11.52 -3.98 -4.14
CA VAL A 66 -10.38 -3.06 -4.24
C VAL A 66 -9.64 -3.34 -5.54
N SER A 67 -10.09 -2.76 -6.64
CA SER A 67 -9.42 -2.84 -7.94
C SER A 67 -8.81 -1.47 -8.27
N PRO A 68 -7.48 -1.32 -8.22
CA PRO A 68 -6.83 -0.02 -8.44
C PRO A 68 -7.24 0.65 -9.75
N ASP A 69 -7.27 -0.10 -10.85
CA ASP A 69 -7.64 0.44 -12.17
C ASP A 69 -9.05 1.03 -12.20
N ILE A 70 -9.98 0.44 -11.44
CA ILE A 70 -11.34 0.94 -11.32
C ILE A 70 -11.40 2.14 -10.38
N ILE A 71 -10.75 2.04 -9.21
CA ILE A 71 -10.75 3.07 -8.17
C ILE A 71 -10.13 4.37 -8.66
N PHE A 72 -9.08 4.29 -9.48
CA PHE A 72 -8.42 5.46 -10.05
C PHE A 72 -8.92 5.83 -11.45
N ASP A 73 -9.99 5.17 -11.93
CA ASP A 73 -10.56 5.40 -13.27
C ASP A 73 -9.49 5.35 -14.37
N SER A 74 -8.61 4.35 -14.28
CA SER A 74 -7.51 4.10 -15.19
C SER A 74 -7.87 3.01 -16.21
N GLY A 75 -7.05 2.87 -17.25
CA GLY A 75 -7.23 1.89 -18.30
C GLY A 75 -6.05 0.94 -18.47
N LEU A 76 -6.06 0.19 -19.56
CA LEU A 76 -4.98 -0.75 -19.88
C LEU A 76 -3.67 -0.01 -20.07
N GLY A 77 -2.62 -0.52 -19.43
CA GLY A 77 -1.27 0.01 -19.55
C GLY A 77 -0.93 1.20 -18.65
N ASP A 78 -1.93 1.82 -17.99
CA ASP A 78 -1.71 3.00 -17.15
C ASP A 78 -1.04 2.66 -15.81
N LEU A 79 -1.35 1.50 -15.24
CA LEU A 79 -0.86 1.10 -13.91
C LEU A 79 -0.17 -0.28 -13.94
N PHE A 80 0.91 -0.41 -13.20
CA PHE A 80 1.53 -1.70 -12.85
C PHE A 80 1.03 -2.14 -11.49
N THR A 81 0.17 -3.16 -11.45
CA THR A 81 -0.57 -3.51 -10.23
C THR A 81 -0.09 -4.83 -9.65
N VAL A 82 0.40 -4.81 -8.41
CA VAL A 82 0.73 -5.98 -7.59
C VAL A 82 -0.31 -6.10 -6.48
N ARG A 83 -0.85 -7.32 -6.28
CA ARG A 83 -1.92 -7.54 -5.29
C ARG A 83 -1.67 -8.79 -4.48
N THR A 84 -1.72 -8.64 -3.16
CA THR A 84 -1.66 -9.75 -2.19
C THR A 84 -2.74 -9.57 -1.13
N ALA A 85 -3.13 -10.62 -0.40
CA ALA A 85 -4.08 -10.47 0.69
C ALA A 85 -3.46 -9.57 1.79
N GLY A 86 -4.12 -8.44 2.09
CA GLY A 86 -3.62 -7.47 3.06
C GLY A 86 -2.37 -6.71 2.60
N GLN A 87 -2.13 -6.56 1.29
CA GLN A 87 -0.95 -5.92 0.69
C GLN A 87 0.39 -6.32 1.35
N ILE A 88 0.49 -7.58 1.81
CA ILE A 88 1.75 -8.11 2.35
C ILE A 88 2.84 -8.17 1.29
N ILE A 89 4.08 -8.08 1.73
CA ILE A 89 5.24 -8.18 0.86
C ILE A 89 6.00 -9.48 1.11
N ASP A 90 6.57 -10.01 0.03
CA ASP A 90 7.52 -11.10 0.00
C ASP A 90 8.54 -10.85 -1.12
N GLU A 91 9.46 -11.76 -1.32
CA GLU A 91 10.49 -11.65 -2.36
C GLU A 91 9.90 -11.44 -3.75
N ALA A 92 8.78 -12.07 -4.09
CA ALA A 92 8.15 -11.94 -5.41
C ALA A 92 7.48 -10.58 -5.60
N VAL A 93 6.87 -10.04 -4.54
CA VAL A 93 6.29 -8.69 -4.53
C VAL A 93 7.39 -7.64 -4.68
N ILE A 94 8.48 -7.76 -3.90
CA ILE A 94 9.62 -6.85 -3.97
C ILE A 94 10.22 -6.86 -5.37
N ALA A 95 10.55 -8.03 -5.92
CA ALA A 95 11.10 -8.18 -7.27
C ALA A 95 10.18 -7.58 -8.35
N SER A 96 8.86 -7.71 -8.19
CA SER A 96 7.88 -7.12 -9.12
C SER A 96 7.90 -5.59 -9.07
N LEU A 97 7.98 -5.01 -7.88
CA LEU A 97 8.04 -3.56 -7.70
C LEU A 97 9.39 -2.99 -8.14
N GLU A 98 10.50 -3.69 -7.89
CA GLU A 98 11.82 -3.35 -8.43
C GLU A 98 11.81 -3.33 -9.95
N TYR A 99 11.19 -4.33 -10.59
CA TYR A 99 11.02 -4.34 -12.05
C TYR A 99 10.25 -3.11 -12.55
N ALA A 100 9.17 -2.74 -11.88
CA ALA A 100 8.41 -1.54 -12.24
C ALA A 100 9.27 -0.26 -12.14
N VAL A 101 10.08 -0.14 -11.09
CA VAL A 101 10.94 1.04 -10.86
C VAL A 101 12.14 1.05 -11.81
N THR A 102 12.83 -0.07 -11.95
CA THR A 102 14.13 -0.12 -12.64
C THR A 102 14.02 -0.37 -14.13
N VAL A 103 13.03 -1.12 -14.59
CA VAL A 103 12.87 -1.52 -15.99
C VAL A 103 11.76 -0.71 -16.68
N LEU A 104 10.60 -0.56 -16.05
CA LEU A 104 9.49 0.21 -16.62
C LEU A 104 9.63 1.72 -16.34
N GLY A 105 10.48 2.11 -15.39
CA GLY A 105 10.78 3.51 -15.08
C GLY A 105 9.63 4.26 -14.42
N VAL A 106 8.75 3.55 -13.68
CA VAL A 106 7.68 4.22 -12.92
C VAL A 106 8.28 5.19 -11.90
N ARG A 107 7.65 6.35 -11.77
CA ARG A 107 8.09 7.41 -10.85
C ARG A 107 7.26 7.52 -9.60
N LEU A 108 6.14 6.80 -9.54
CA LEU A 108 5.23 6.77 -8.40
C LEU A 108 4.96 5.32 -8.00
N LEU A 109 5.14 5.02 -6.71
CA LEU A 109 4.75 3.77 -6.09
C LEU A 109 3.71 4.07 -5.02
N VAL A 110 2.55 3.43 -5.11
CA VAL A 110 1.45 3.61 -4.15
C VAL A 110 1.25 2.33 -3.35
N VAL A 111 1.30 2.43 -2.03
CA VAL A 111 0.83 1.36 -1.13
C VAL A 111 -0.61 1.68 -0.75
N LEU A 112 -1.55 0.94 -1.32
CA LEU A 112 -2.98 1.17 -1.19
C LEU A 112 -3.61 0.12 -0.26
N GLY A 113 -3.79 0.48 1.01
CA GLY A 113 -4.65 -0.25 1.92
C GLY A 113 -6.12 0.11 1.74
N HIS A 114 -7.00 -0.48 2.53
CA HIS A 114 -8.42 -0.19 2.42
C HIS A 114 -9.19 -0.43 3.71
N GLN A 115 -10.30 0.27 3.84
CA GLN A 115 -11.27 0.11 4.92
C GLN A 115 -11.80 -1.33 5.01
N ASN A 116 -11.97 -1.83 6.21
CA ASN A 116 -12.57 -3.14 6.47
C ASN A 116 -11.81 -4.31 5.80
N CYS A 117 -10.47 -4.27 5.81
CA CYS A 117 -9.64 -5.33 5.26
C CYS A 117 -9.87 -6.66 5.97
N GLY A 118 -10.30 -7.68 5.20
CA GLY A 118 -10.59 -9.01 5.75
C GLY A 118 -9.34 -9.71 6.28
N ALA A 119 -8.19 -9.49 5.65
CA ALA A 119 -6.90 -10.05 6.06
C ALA A 119 -6.47 -9.48 7.42
N ILE A 120 -6.52 -8.15 7.60
CA ILE A 120 -6.19 -7.49 8.86
C ILE A 120 -7.13 -7.96 9.97
N LYS A 121 -8.45 -8.03 9.71
CA LYS A 121 -9.42 -8.53 10.69
C LYS A 121 -9.17 -9.98 11.12
N GLN A 122 -8.76 -10.83 10.20
CA GLN A 122 -8.44 -12.23 10.53
C GLN A 122 -7.19 -12.31 11.40
N VAL A 123 -6.16 -11.56 11.07
CA VAL A 123 -4.91 -11.55 11.84
C VAL A 123 -5.10 -10.89 13.20
N SER A 124 -5.92 -9.83 13.31
CA SER A 124 -6.28 -9.22 14.60
C SER A 124 -6.89 -10.25 15.57
N LYS A 125 -7.82 -11.09 15.10
CA LYS A 125 -8.38 -12.18 15.92
C LYS A 125 -7.33 -13.22 16.33
N ALA A 126 -6.40 -13.55 15.44
CA ALA A 126 -5.31 -14.49 15.76
C ALA A 126 -4.33 -13.88 16.76
N TYR A 127 -4.06 -12.60 16.66
CA TYR A 127 -3.25 -11.84 17.61
C TYR A 127 -3.91 -11.78 19.00
N GLU A 128 -5.20 -11.48 19.07
CA GLU A 128 -5.97 -11.50 20.32
C GLU A 128 -5.97 -12.89 20.98
N ALA A 129 -6.08 -13.95 20.18
CA ALA A 129 -6.00 -15.32 20.68
C ALA A 129 -4.61 -15.64 21.23
N LEU A 130 -3.55 -15.20 20.57
CA LEU A 130 -2.16 -15.34 21.06
C LEU A 130 -1.96 -14.59 22.37
N LEU A 131 -2.44 -13.35 22.47
CA LEU A 131 -2.41 -12.59 23.74
C LEU A 131 -3.12 -13.32 24.87
N HIS A 132 -4.30 -13.85 24.58
CA HIS A 132 -5.10 -14.59 25.58
C HIS A 132 -4.36 -15.86 26.04
N GLU A 133 -3.71 -16.60 25.11
CA GLU A 133 -2.91 -17.77 25.44
C GLU A 133 -1.74 -17.39 26.37
N LEU A 134 -0.97 -16.35 26.02
CA LEU A 134 0.17 -15.89 26.81
C LEU A 134 -0.22 -15.38 28.21
N THR A 135 -1.42 -14.81 28.35
CA THR A 135 -1.90 -14.30 29.64
C THR A 135 -2.63 -15.33 30.48
N ALA A 136 -3.20 -16.37 29.88
CA ALA A 136 -3.92 -17.42 30.59
C ALA A 136 -3.02 -18.34 31.42
N ASP A 137 -1.78 -18.56 30.96
CA ASP A 137 -0.80 -19.42 31.65
C ASP A 137 -0.04 -18.67 32.77
N ALA A 138 -0.25 -17.37 32.90
CA ALA A 138 0.41 -16.54 33.90
C ALA A 138 -0.40 -16.52 35.21
N GLU A 139 0.03 -17.29 36.19
CA GLU A 139 -0.55 -17.29 37.56
C GLU A 139 -0.26 -15.99 38.35
N ASP A 140 0.68 -15.17 37.89
CA ASP A 140 1.09 -13.92 38.54
C ASP A 140 1.17 -12.77 37.50
N SER A 141 0.79 -11.55 37.90
CA SER A 141 0.82 -10.36 37.04
C SER A 141 2.22 -9.99 36.52
N LEU A 142 3.28 -10.38 37.25
CA LEU A 142 4.67 -10.21 36.81
C LEU A 142 5.03 -11.19 35.68
N MET A 143 4.59 -12.45 35.75
CA MET A 143 4.79 -13.42 34.69
C MET A 143 3.99 -13.08 33.44
N ALA A 144 2.78 -12.50 33.59
CA ALA A 144 1.98 -12.02 32.48
C ALA A 144 2.68 -10.87 31.73
N ALA A 145 3.32 -9.95 32.45
CA ALA A 145 4.06 -8.85 31.84
C ALA A 145 5.30 -9.34 31.07
N ASP A 146 6.05 -10.31 31.63
CA ASP A 146 7.18 -10.93 30.93
C ASP A 146 6.71 -11.70 29.67
N SER A 147 5.59 -12.45 29.76
CA SER A 147 5.03 -13.18 28.62
C SER A 147 4.53 -12.26 27.49
N ILE A 148 4.01 -11.07 27.83
CA ILE A 148 3.61 -10.05 26.85
C ILE A 148 4.84 -9.41 26.19
N SER A 149 5.98 -9.28 26.90
CA SER A 149 7.20 -8.75 26.32
C SER A 149 7.80 -9.61 25.20
N ASP A 150 7.44 -10.90 25.14
CA ASP A 150 7.92 -11.85 24.15
C ASP A 150 6.99 -12.03 22.95
N ILE A 151 5.92 -11.22 22.87
CA ILE A 151 4.89 -11.36 21.82
C ILE A 151 5.44 -11.03 20.43
N ASP A 152 6.32 -10.05 20.31
CA ASP A 152 6.99 -9.69 19.07
C ASP A 152 7.87 -10.85 18.54
N GLU A 153 8.60 -11.53 19.42
CA GLU A 153 9.39 -12.72 19.06
C GLU A 153 8.46 -13.84 18.55
N ARG A 154 7.35 -14.09 19.24
CA ARG A 154 6.33 -15.10 18.83
C ARG A 154 5.69 -14.78 17.51
N ILE A 155 5.46 -13.49 17.20
CA ILE A 155 4.96 -13.03 15.91
C ILE A 155 6.01 -13.25 14.82
N CYS A 156 7.27 -12.87 15.07
CA CYS A 156 8.38 -13.01 14.12
C CYS A 156 8.68 -14.48 13.80
N ASP A 157 8.58 -15.38 14.78
CA ASP A 157 8.82 -16.82 14.63
C ASP A 157 7.63 -17.59 14.07
N SER A 158 6.51 -16.93 13.81
CA SER A 158 5.32 -17.59 13.25
C SER A 158 5.58 -18.16 11.85
N ASP A 159 5.11 -19.37 11.57
CA ASP A 159 5.10 -19.96 10.22
C ASP A 159 4.23 -19.18 9.24
N SER A 160 3.29 -18.38 9.74
CA SER A 160 2.37 -17.58 8.95
C SER A 160 3.00 -16.25 8.52
N ILE A 161 3.23 -16.07 7.21
CA ILE A 161 3.66 -14.78 6.66
C ILE A 161 2.69 -13.65 7.01
N MET A 162 1.40 -13.94 7.10
CA MET A 162 0.38 -12.98 7.50
C MET A 162 0.59 -12.50 8.95
N MET A 163 0.95 -13.42 9.85
CA MET A 163 1.27 -13.06 11.23
C MET A 163 2.55 -12.24 11.31
N ARG A 164 3.62 -12.65 10.62
CA ARG A 164 4.89 -11.91 10.61
C ARG A 164 4.80 -10.52 10.03
N THR A 165 3.87 -10.28 9.11
CA THR A 165 3.69 -8.96 8.46
C THR A 165 2.57 -8.15 9.11
N VAL A 166 1.32 -8.57 8.93
CA VAL A 166 0.13 -7.88 9.46
C VAL A 166 0.08 -7.94 10.98
N GLY A 167 0.40 -9.11 11.58
CA GLY A 167 0.42 -9.29 13.04
C GLY A 167 1.42 -8.37 13.71
N PHE A 168 2.60 -8.19 13.11
CA PHE A 168 3.59 -7.25 13.61
C PHE A 168 3.11 -5.80 13.53
N SER A 169 2.38 -5.43 12.48
CA SER A 169 1.78 -4.09 12.36
C SER A 169 0.70 -3.85 13.42
N ILE A 170 -0.08 -4.88 13.77
CA ILE A 170 -1.09 -4.82 14.84
C ILE A 170 -0.42 -4.67 16.19
N TRP A 171 0.64 -5.44 16.46
CA TRP A 171 1.43 -5.30 17.67
C TRP A 171 2.01 -3.89 17.81
N GLN A 172 2.61 -3.35 16.76
CA GLN A 172 3.15 -1.98 16.76
C GLN A 172 2.07 -0.92 17.00
N ALA A 173 0.86 -1.14 16.49
CA ALA A 173 -0.27 -0.25 16.76
C ALA A 173 -0.63 -0.29 18.25
N HIS A 174 -0.73 -1.47 18.87
CA HIS A 174 -1.01 -1.60 20.31
C HIS A 174 0.06 -0.96 21.18
N GLU A 175 1.35 -1.11 20.84
CA GLU A 175 2.44 -0.41 21.54
C GLU A 175 2.32 1.12 21.47
N SER A 176 1.62 1.62 20.47
CA SER A 176 1.33 3.04 20.28
C SER A 176 -0.06 3.46 20.81
N GLU A 177 -0.72 2.61 21.59
CA GLU A 177 -2.08 2.84 22.15
C GLU A 177 -3.16 3.03 21.06
N LEU A 178 -2.95 2.43 19.88
CA LEU A 178 -3.86 2.47 18.74
C LEU A 178 -4.59 1.12 18.67
N GLU A 179 -5.93 1.13 18.80
CA GLU A 179 -6.71 -0.12 18.97
C GLU A 179 -7.80 -0.32 17.91
N SER A 180 -8.06 0.69 17.08
CA SER A 180 -9.13 0.57 16.08
C SER A 180 -8.68 -0.19 14.84
N SER A 181 -9.63 -0.83 14.15
CA SER A 181 -9.35 -1.48 12.86
C SER A 181 -8.78 -0.49 11.83
N GLU A 182 -9.16 0.77 11.92
CA GLU A 182 -8.63 1.84 11.08
C GLU A 182 -7.16 2.12 11.39
N ASP A 183 -6.79 2.15 12.67
CA ASP A 183 -5.41 2.33 13.09
C ASP A 183 -4.53 1.20 12.58
N PHE A 184 -4.97 -0.06 12.70
CA PHE A 184 -4.25 -1.22 12.17
C PHE A 184 -4.04 -1.14 10.67
N GLU A 185 -5.06 -0.67 9.92
CA GLU A 185 -4.96 -0.47 8.48
C GLU A 185 -3.91 0.61 8.13
N ARG A 186 -3.88 1.72 8.86
CA ARG A 186 -2.92 2.83 8.67
C ARG A 186 -1.50 2.43 9.04
N VAL A 187 -1.31 1.82 10.21
CA VAL A 187 0.00 1.34 10.66
C VAL A 187 0.55 0.30 9.69
N HIS A 188 -0.30 -0.60 9.19
CA HIS A 188 0.15 -1.62 8.24
C HIS A 188 0.58 -1.02 6.89
N ILE A 189 -0.08 0.04 6.41
CA ILE A 189 0.36 0.76 5.20
C ILE A 189 1.73 1.40 5.43
N ALA A 190 1.92 2.11 6.56
CA ALA A 190 3.19 2.75 6.90
C ALA A 190 4.32 1.73 6.97
N ARG A 191 4.10 0.64 7.73
CA ARG A 191 5.10 -0.42 7.87
C ARG A 191 5.40 -1.13 6.56
N THR A 192 4.42 -1.32 5.69
CA THR A 192 4.65 -1.89 4.36
C THR A 192 5.61 -1.02 3.54
N ILE A 193 5.48 0.31 3.63
CA ILE A 193 6.41 1.26 2.98
C ILE A 193 7.81 1.14 3.59
N GLU A 194 7.93 1.12 4.92
CA GLU A 194 9.21 0.95 5.60
C GLU A 194 9.92 -0.32 5.15
N LEU A 195 9.21 -1.45 5.16
CA LEU A 195 9.76 -2.75 4.75
C LEU A 195 10.18 -2.77 3.26
N LEU A 196 9.43 -2.13 2.37
CA LEU A 196 9.80 -2.00 0.96
C LEU A 196 11.11 -1.22 0.81
N VAL A 197 11.27 -0.14 1.57
CA VAL A 197 12.50 0.65 1.55
C VAL A 197 13.65 -0.10 2.20
N GLU A 198 13.43 -0.80 3.31
CA GLU A 198 14.47 -1.58 3.99
C GLU A 198 14.97 -2.76 3.16
N GLN A 199 14.08 -3.45 2.43
CA GLN A 199 14.40 -4.70 1.75
C GLN A 199 14.80 -4.53 0.29
N SER A 200 14.66 -3.33 -0.30
CA SER A 200 14.99 -3.06 -1.69
C SER A 200 16.01 -1.93 -1.85
N GLU A 201 17.25 -2.30 -2.16
CA GLU A 201 18.29 -1.32 -2.49
C GLU A 201 17.94 -0.50 -3.74
N ALA A 202 17.27 -1.10 -4.72
CA ALA A 202 16.84 -0.42 -5.94
C ALA A 202 15.81 0.68 -5.66
N ILE A 203 14.84 0.41 -4.78
CA ILE A 203 13.84 1.40 -4.33
C ILE A 203 14.52 2.51 -3.53
N GLN A 204 15.42 2.16 -2.59
CA GLN A 204 16.20 3.15 -1.84
C GLN A 204 16.98 4.09 -2.76
N GLN A 205 17.69 3.54 -3.73
CA GLN A 205 18.49 4.33 -4.68
C GLN A 205 17.61 5.24 -5.54
N ALA A 206 16.44 4.76 -5.98
CA ALA A 206 15.49 5.55 -6.76
C ALA A 206 14.91 6.72 -5.95
N LEU A 207 14.58 6.49 -4.67
CA LEU A 207 14.16 7.54 -3.73
C LEU A 207 15.26 8.56 -3.48
N ALA A 208 16.48 8.12 -3.17
CA ALA A 208 17.61 8.99 -2.90
C ALA A 208 18.03 9.85 -4.12
N ALA A 209 17.69 9.40 -5.32
CA ALA A 209 17.95 10.12 -6.57
C ALA A 209 16.77 10.99 -7.04
N ASP A 210 15.72 11.18 -6.23
CA ASP A 210 14.46 11.88 -6.59
C ASP A 210 13.79 11.34 -7.86
N LYS A 211 14.01 10.05 -8.18
CA LYS A 211 13.41 9.38 -9.34
C LYS A 211 12.13 8.66 -9.02
N LEU A 212 11.87 8.41 -7.74
CA LEU A 212 10.69 7.70 -7.24
C LEU A 212 10.07 8.48 -6.07
N MET A 213 8.76 8.55 -6.05
CA MET A 213 7.96 8.98 -4.91
C MET A 213 7.16 7.76 -4.41
N ILE A 214 7.10 7.54 -3.10
CA ILE A 214 6.20 6.56 -2.49
C ILE A 214 5.08 7.29 -1.76
N VAL A 215 3.86 6.79 -1.93
CA VAL A 215 2.65 7.30 -1.29
C VAL A 215 1.93 6.18 -0.57
N GLY A 216 1.63 6.38 0.71
CA GLY A 216 0.66 5.57 1.44
C GLY A 216 -0.74 6.13 1.27
N ALA A 217 -1.68 5.26 0.94
CA ALA A 217 -3.07 5.66 0.76
C ALA A 217 -4.04 4.59 1.28
N ARG A 218 -5.22 5.01 1.69
CA ARG A 218 -6.28 4.14 2.20
C ARG A 218 -7.58 4.37 1.43
N TYR A 219 -8.09 3.32 0.80
CA TYR A 219 -9.37 3.36 0.09
C TYR A 219 -10.54 3.14 1.05
N GLN A 220 -11.50 4.03 1.04
CA GLN A 220 -12.72 3.99 1.83
C GLN A 220 -13.84 3.32 1.03
N LEU A 221 -14.28 2.15 1.48
CA LEU A 221 -15.28 1.34 0.78
C LEU A 221 -16.67 1.98 0.73
N ASP A 222 -17.00 2.77 1.75
CA ASP A 222 -18.30 3.42 1.88
C ASP A 222 -18.46 4.66 1.00
N SER A 223 -17.39 5.42 0.82
CA SER A 223 -17.40 6.68 0.06
C SER A 223 -16.80 6.54 -1.34
N GLY A 224 -16.07 5.47 -1.62
CA GLY A 224 -15.28 5.32 -2.85
C GLY A 224 -14.05 6.21 -2.92
N LYS A 225 -13.71 6.95 -1.86
CA LYS A 225 -12.60 7.91 -1.86
C LYS A 225 -11.30 7.25 -1.42
N VAL A 226 -10.21 7.76 -1.98
CA VAL A 226 -8.84 7.46 -1.53
C VAL A 226 -8.37 8.59 -0.63
N GLU A 227 -8.01 8.22 0.58
CA GLU A 227 -7.38 9.08 1.58
C GLU A 227 -5.87 8.95 1.49
N VAL A 228 -5.17 10.08 1.40
CA VAL A 228 -3.70 10.13 1.43
C VAL A 228 -3.25 10.13 2.87
N LEU A 229 -2.33 9.24 3.20
CA LEU A 229 -1.74 9.18 4.53
C LEU A 229 -0.43 9.97 4.53
N SER A 230 -0.25 10.82 5.54
CA SER A 230 1.02 11.47 5.84
C SER A 230 1.64 10.77 7.04
N PHE A 231 2.88 10.36 6.91
CA PHE A 231 3.67 9.72 7.96
C PHE A 231 4.80 10.63 8.40
#